data_5f3455ab3bf5c8adb3033676a71bb4ed
#
_entry.id   5f3455ab3bf5c8adb3033676a71bb4ed
#
_cell.length_a   1.000
_cell.length_b   1.000
_cell.length_c   1.000
_cell.angle_alpha   90.00
_cell.angle_beta   90.00
_cell.angle_gamma   90.00
#
_symmetry.space_group_name_H-M   'P 1'
#
loop_
_entity.id
_entity.type
_entity.pdbx_description
1 polymer ?
#
loop_
_entity_poly.entity_id
_entity_poly.type
_entity_poly.pdbx_seq_one_letter_code
_entity_poly.pdbx_strand_id
1 'polypeptide(L)'
;MELDICIPENDSVRLIRQFVEEMDLTALYATYERMPSEKYASPEIMLKIMLYAYHERKDVSSRTIEKNCKRDINYMYLLEGRKAPDHAAIARFRSKHFAKCARHFMAQMTKFLIKLEQVTTTEVFIDGTKIESAANRYTFVWRKAVTKHQARFLQKTALLVGDIVQRQELKPLWQKQVKKKHVKKILKKLRAKANEESLEFVSGRGHIKTQLQRDIEALEAALEKLKEYEKKLHICADRGSYAKTDPDATFMHMKDDHMLNGQLKPAYNLQHAVNSGFIVAAGIFPNPTDVMTLKPFLNQMEDDLSFAFERIVCDAGYESEENLSFLRAKGIEAYIKPANYEQIGTKKFAKEIGRKENMRYDKEQDCYLCHNGKEIKRSGSRRVKTASGYIREETQYACSECGGCPYKEKCMSGKNWKKSLEERYKKLTVSRLFEELREEEYRRINSEEGKKLRMNRSIQAEGGFADIKGDSGFTRFLCKGNENVFAEYILYAMAHNLGWLHSRIQNDKLDLHLYELKEDETEAA
;
A
#
# COMPACT_ATOMS: atom_id res chain seq x y z
N MET A 1 -38.75 28.09 -11.90
CA MET A 1 -38.11 27.29 -12.94
C MET A 1 -38.06 25.85 -12.43
N GLU A 2 -38.79 24.95 -13.01
CA GLU A 2 -38.70 23.54 -12.64
C GLU A 2 -37.43 22.97 -13.29
N LEU A 3 -36.37 22.82 -12.47
CA LEU A 3 -35.06 22.35 -12.93
C LEU A 3 -35.13 20.96 -13.57
N ASP A 4 -36.09 20.16 -13.13
CA ASP A 4 -36.32 18.81 -13.63
C ASP A 4 -36.62 18.77 -15.13
N ILE A 5 -37.33 19.78 -15.65
CA ILE A 5 -37.66 19.91 -17.07
C ILE A 5 -36.43 20.29 -17.90
N CYS A 6 -35.47 20.96 -17.32
CA CYS A 6 -34.29 21.47 -18.02
C CYS A 6 -33.16 20.43 -18.16
N ILE A 7 -33.20 19.32 -17.39
CA ILE A 7 -32.20 18.28 -17.42
C ILE A 7 -32.67 17.10 -18.26
N PRO A 8 -31.91 16.64 -19.25
CA PRO A 8 -32.27 15.49 -20.07
C PRO A 8 -32.63 14.26 -19.24
N GLU A 9 -33.56 13.45 -19.72
CA GLU A 9 -33.96 12.22 -19.01
C GLU A 9 -32.81 11.22 -18.86
N ASN A 10 -31.89 11.20 -19.80
CA ASN A 10 -30.70 10.35 -19.82
C ASN A 10 -29.46 11.00 -19.24
N ASP A 11 -29.56 12.12 -18.50
CA ASP A 11 -28.41 12.73 -17.86
C ASP A 11 -27.95 11.88 -16.65
N SER A 12 -26.64 11.71 -16.52
CA SER A 12 -26.00 10.93 -15.44
C SER A 12 -26.33 11.43 -14.03
N VAL A 13 -26.68 12.71 -13.88
CA VAL A 13 -27.07 13.30 -12.59
C VAL A 13 -28.32 12.63 -12.01
N ARG A 14 -29.24 12.16 -12.88
CA ARG A 14 -30.45 11.45 -12.45
C ARG A 14 -30.12 10.07 -11.89
N LEU A 15 -29.22 9.33 -12.54
CA LEU A 15 -28.74 8.04 -12.04
C LEU A 15 -28.02 8.20 -10.69
N ILE A 16 -27.18 9.22 -10.54
CA ILE A 16 -26.47 9.50 -9.29
C ILE A 16 -27.45 9.83 -8.17
N ARG A 17 -28.46 10.65 -8.46
CA ARG A 17 -29.52 10.98 -7.51
C ARG A 17 -30.27 9.72 -7.06
N GLN A 18 -30.78 8.94 -7.98
CA GLN A 18 -31.52 7.71 -7.69
C GLN A 18 -30.68 6.73 -6.88
N PHE A 19 -29.43 6.50 -7.28
CA PHE A 19 -28.53 5.60 -6.56
C PHE A 19 -28.38 5.97 -5.09
N VAL A 20 -28.19 7.27 -4.79
CA VAL A 20 -28.02 7.72 -3.40
C VAL A 20 -29.34 7.60 -2.63
N GLU A 21 -30.48 7.83 -3.26
CA GLU A 21 -31.82 7.67 -2.68
C GLU A 21 -32.13 6.20 -2.30
N GLU A 22 -31.56 5.24 -3.02
CA GLU A 22 -31.69 3.80 -2.73
C GLU A 22 -30.67 3.26 -1.72
N MET A 23 -29.64 4.05 -1.35
CA MET A 23 -28.62 3.63 -0.40
C MET A 23 -29.11 3.65 1.06
N ASP A 24 -28.60 2.72 1.86
CA ASP A 24 -28.69 2.83 3.32
C ASP A 24 -27.68 3.87 3.85
N LEU A 25 -28.17 5.02 4.23
CA LEU A 25 -27.40 6.13 4.75
C LEU A 25 -27.31 6.17 6.29
N THR A 26 -27.81 5.14 6.99
CA THR A 26 -27.83 5.07 8.46
C THR A 26 -26.45 5.33 9.06
N ALA A 27 -25.41 4.70 8.52
CA ALA A 27 -24.03 4.90 8.95
C ALA A 27 -23.55 6.34 8.78
N LEU A 28 -23.97 7.04 7.72
CA LEU A 28 -23.64 8.44 7.47
C LEU A 28 -24.35 9.35 8.47
N TYR A 29 -25.64 9.16 8.65
CA TYR A 29 -26.43 9.93 9.61
C TYR A 29 -25.89 9.79 11.05
N ALA A 30 -25.44 8.60 11.44
CA ALA A 30 -24.84 8.33 12.75
C ALA A 30 -23.53 9.10 13.00
N THR A 31 -22.89 9.65 11.97
CA THR A 31 -21.67 10.48 12.15
C THR A 31 -21.97 11.89 12.62
N TYR A 32 -23.24 12.31 12.59
CA TYR A 32 -23.66 13.66 12.96
C TYR A 32 -24.22 13.68 14.39
N GLU A 33 -23.63 14.50 15.25
CA GLU A 33 -24.16 14.78 16.60
C GLU A 33 -25.44 15.63 16.54
N ARG A 34 -25.50 16.53 15.54
CA ARG A 34 -26.65 17.38 15.28
C ARG A 34 -26.85 17.52 13.77
N MET A 35 -28.05 17.23 13.32
CA MET A 35 -28.44 17.37 11.92
C MET A 35 -28.45 18.84 11.47
N PRO A 36 -28.05 19.11 10.21
CA PRO A 36 -28.24 20.41 9.61
C PRO A 36 -29.72 20.81 9.61
N SER A 37 -30.02 22.10 9.76
CA SER A 37 -31.39 22.57 9.59
C SER A 37 -31.84 22.41 8.15
N GLU A 38 -33.15 22.30 7.91
CA GLU A 38 -33.75 22.09 6.58
C GLU A 38 -33.33 23.09 5.50
N LYS A 39 -32.87 24.26 5.88
CA LYS A 39 -32.35 25.31 4.98
C LYS A 39 -31.03 24.89 4.30
N TYR A 40 -30.25 23.98 4.89
CA TYR A 40 -28.94 23.56 4.39
C TYR A 40 -29.02 22.17 3.76
N ALA A 41 -28.02 21.83 2.94
CA ALA A 41 -27.87 20.52 2.36
C ALA A 41 -27.82 19.42 3.44
N SER A 42 -28.68 18.42 3.35
CA SER A 42 -28.68 17.22 4.19
C SER A 42 -27.41 16.38 3.93
N PRO A 43 -27.08 15.41 4.79
CA PRO A 43 -26.00 14.46 4.51
C PRO A 43 -26.18 13.71 3.18
N GLU A 44 -27.40 13.37 2.82
CA GLU A 44 -27.75 12.74 1.55
C GLU A 44 -27.46 13.66 0.36
N ILE A 45 -27.94 14.91 0.42
CA ILE A 45 -27.67 15.91 -0.63
C ILE A 45 -26.15 16.16 -0.75
N MET A 46 -25.43 16.21 0.36
CA MET A 46 -23.97 16.34 0.34
C MET A 46 -23.30 15.16 -0.36
N LEU A 47 -23.78 13.93 -0.18
CA LEU A 47 -23.28 12.75 -0.87
C LEU A 47 -23.58 12.81 -2.37
N LYS A 48 -24.81 13.16 -2.77
CA LYS A 48 -25.19 13.37 -4.17
C LYS A 48 -24.24 14.38 -4.87
N ILE A 49 -24.03 15.53 -4.24
CA ILE A 49 -23.13 16.59 -4.75
C ILE A 49 -21.68 16.07 -4.86
N MET A 50 -21.19 15.35 -3.86
CA MET A 50 -19.82 14.83 -3.89
C MET A 50 -19.64 13.81 -5.00
N LEU A 51 -20.54 12.85 -5.15
CA LEU A 51 -20.44 11.84 -6.21
C LEU A 51 -20.53 12.47 -7.60
N TYR A 52 -21.44 13.44 -7.80
CA TYR A 52 -21.54 14.16 -9.05
C TYR A 52 -20.28 14.98 -9.37
N ALA A 53 -19.69 15.65 -8.37
CA ALA A 53 -18.45 16.40 -8.54
C ALA A 53 -17.27 15.54 -9.01
N TYR A 54 -17.15 14.32 -8.44
CA TYR A 54 -16.12 13.36 -8.84
C TYR A 54 -16.44 12.68 -10.19
N HIS A 55 -17.71 12.54 -10.54
CA HIS A 55 -18.15 12.04 -11.84
C HIS A 55 -17.79 13.01 -12.98
N GLU A 56 -17.98 14.31 -12.77
CA GLU A 56 -17.62 15.36 -13.74
C GLU A 56 -16.10 15.45 -14.03
N ARG A 57 -15.26 14.77 -13.25
CA ARG A 57 -13.80 14.62 -13.45
C ARG A 57 -13.03 15.93 -13.63
N LYS A 58 -13.63 17.05 -13.21
CA LYS A 58 -13.00 18.37 -13.19
C LYS A 58 -12.30 18.61 -11.84
N ASP A 59 -11.95 19.85 -11.55
CA ASP A 59 -11.40 20.19 -10.25
C ASP A 59 -12.39 19.87 -9.11
N VAL A 60 -12.08 18.83 -8.33
CA VAL A 60 -12.86 18.37 -7.17
C VAL A 60 -12.50 19.10 -5.86
N SER A 61 -11.85 20.27 -5.97
CA SER A 61 -11.59 21.10 -4.79
C SER A 61 -12.90 21.59 -4.16
N SER A 62 -12.93 21.69 -2.84
CA SER A 62 -14.14 22.14 -2.14
C SER A 62 -14.62 23.53 -2.58
N ARG A 63 -13.69 24.43 -3.00
CA ARG A 63 -14.02 25.75 -3.53
C ARG A 63 -14.67 25.69 -4.91
N THR A 64 -14.19 24.81 -5.77
CA THR A 64 -14.80 24.58 -7.10
C THR A 64 -16.18 23.98 -6.95
N ILE A 65 -16.36 22.99 -6.08
CA ILE A 65 -17.69 22.40 -5.79
C ILE A 65 -18.65 23.45 -5.25
N GLU A 66 -18.23 24.28 -4.29
CA GLU A 66 -19.04 25.42 -3.79
C GLU A 66 -19.46 26.36 -4.93
N LYS A 67 -18.52 26.70 -5.82
CA LYS A 67 -18.80 27.57 -6.98
C LYS A 67 -19.82 26.93 -7.93
N ASN A 68 -19.68 25.64 -8.22
CA ASN A 68 -20.57 24.89 -9.10
C ASN A 68 -21.98 24.78 -8.51
N CYS A 69 -22.12 24.51 -7.21
CA CYS A 69 -23.41 24.53 -6.51
C CYS A 69 -24.20 25.85 -6.66
N LYS A 70 -23.52 26.95 -7.01
CA LYS A 70 -24.16 28.29 -7.20
C LYS A 70 -24.40 28.65 -8.66
N ARG A 71 -23.90 27.86 -9.64
CA ARG A 71 -23.86 28.26 -11.06
C ARG A 71 -24.28 27.17 -12.04
N ASP A 72 -24.17 25.93 -11.65
CA ASP A 72 -24.41 24.77 -12.51
C ASP A 72 -25.79 24.18 -12.22
N ILE A 73 -26.55 23.93 -13.27
CA ILE A 73 -27.94 23.49 -13.17
C ILE A 73 -28.06 22.10 -12.53
N ASN A 74 -27.13 21.20 -12.83
CA ASN A 74 -27.14 19.82 -12.28
C ASN A 74 -26.86 19.84 -10.78
N TYR A 75 -25.92 20.69 -10.32
CA TYR A 75 -25.70 20.87 -8.88
C TYR A 75 -26.90 21.53 -8.20
N MET A 76 -27.58 22.51 -8.85
CA MET A 76 -28.80 23.11 -8.31
C MET A 76 -29.95 22.12 -8.24
N TYR A 77 -30.07 21.21 -9.20
CA TYR A 77 -31.02 20.10 -9.19
C TYR A 77 -30.79 19.18 -7.99
N LEU A 78 -29.53 18.79 -7.72
CA LEU A 78 -29.17 17.97 -6.56
C LEU A 78 -29.39 18.69 -5.22
N LEU A 79 -29.35 20.02 -5.19
CA LEU A 79 -29.58 20.81 -3.97
C LEU A 79 -31.06 20.83 -3.55
N GLU A 80 -31.99 20.50 -4.41
CA GLU A 80 -33.44 20.44 -4.11
C GLU A 80 -33.95 21.73 -3.43
N GLY A 81 -33.48 22.89 -3.90
CA GLY A 81 -33.84 24.20 -3.36
C GLY A 81 -33.15 24.59 -2.04
N ARG A 82 -32.25 23.76 -1.53
CA ARG A 82 -31.46 24.06 -0.32
C ARG A 82 -30.34 25.05 -0.63
N LYS A 83 -29.83 25.71 0.41
CA LYS A 83 -28.70 26.62 0.29
C LYS A 83 -27.43 25.85 -0.11
N ALA A 84 -26.69 26.36 -1.10
CA ALA A 84 -25.41 25.82 -1.51
C ALA A 84 -24.43 25.72 -0.33
N PRO A 85 -23.79 24.57 -0.11
CA PRO A 85 -22.80 24.40 0.96
C PRO A 85 -21.55 25.23 0.66
N ASP A 86 -20.91 25.77 1.72
CA ASP A 86 -19.62 26.41 1.60
C ASP A 86 -18.48 25.38 1.51
N HIS A 87 -17.31 25.82 1.07
CA HIS A 87 -16.15 24.95 0.88
C HIS A 87 -15.68 24.29 2.20
N ALA A 88 -15.93 24.92 3.35
CA ALA A 88 -15.57 24.36 4.64
C ALA A 88 -16.52 23.21 5.04
N ALA A 89 -17.83 23.35 4.73
CA ALA A 89 -18.82 22.29 4.92
C ALA A 89 -18.50 21.07 4.02
N ILE A 90 -18.17 21.31 2.74
CA ILE A 90 -17.78 20.27 1.78
C ILE A 90 -16.52 19.52 2.26
N ALA A 91 -15.48 20.25 2.66
CA ALA A 91 -14.25 19.66 3.16
C ALA A 91 -14.49 18.85 4.46
N ARG A 92 -15.34 19.37 5.35
CA ARG A 92 -15.73 18.73 6.61
C ARG A 92 -16.56 17.47 6.37
N PHE A 93 -17.51 17.52 5.43
CA PHE A 93 -18.29 16.35 5.01
C PHE A 93 -17.36 15.22 4.56
N ARG A 94 -16.45 15.50 3.62
CA ARG A 94 -15.49 14.50 3.12
C ARG A 94 -14.65 13.88 4.23
N SER A 95 -14.07 14.71 5.12
CA SER A 95 -13.06 14.25 6.09
C SER A 95 -13.65 13.74 7.41
N LYS A 96 -14.80 14.21 7.87
CA LYS A 96 -15.36 13.87 9.18
C LYS A 96 -16.56 12.91 9.12
N HIS A 97 -17.26 12.92 8.00
CA HIS A 97 -18.49 12.15 7.82
C HIS A 97 -18.29 11.02 6.82
N PHE A 98 -18.07 11.34 5.55
CA PHE A 98 -17.89 10.34 4.50
C PHE A 98 -16.70 9.40 4.77
N ALA A 99 -15.57 9.91 5.25
CA ALA A 99 -14.38 9.09 5.52
C ALA A 99 -14.67 7.90 6.46
N LYS A 100 -15.52 8.09 7.46
CA LYS A 100 -15.93 7.01 8.39
C LYS A 100 -16.81 5.94 7.74
N CYS A 101 -17.50 6.27 6.66
CA CYS A 101 -18.47 5.41 5.98
C CYS A 101 -17.98 4.92 4.62
N ALA A 102 -16.86 5.42 4.10
CA ALA A 102 -16.38 5.18 2.75
C ALA A 102 -16.31 3.69 2.39
N ARG A 103 -15.79 2.85 3.30
CA ARG A 103 -15.70 1.40 3.14
C ARG A 103 -17.09 0.75 3.02
N HIS A 104 -17.99 1.14 3.90
CA HIS A 104 -19.37 0.65 3.91
C HIS A 104 -20.12 1.03 2.63
N PHE A 105 -19.96 2.26 2.14
CA PHE A 105 -20.60 2.70 0.90
C PHE A 105 -20.03 2.01 -0.33
N MET A 106 -18.73 1.74 -0.36
CA MET A 106 -18.15 0.94 -1.45
C MET A 106 -18.72 -0.48 -1.47
N ALA A 107 -18.87 -1.11 -0.31
CA ALA A 107 -19.49 -2.43 -0.21
C ALA A 107 -20.96 -2.43 -0.64
N GLN A 108 -21.73 -1.39 -0.29
CA GLN A 108 -23.12 -1.23 -0.77
C GLN A 108 -23.18 -1.08 -2.28
N MET A 109 -22.30 -0.23 -2.87
CA MET A 109 -22.18 -0.07 -4.32
C MET A 109 -21.93 -1.41 -5.01
N THR A 110 -20.99 -2.20 -4.52
CA THR A 110 -20.69 -3.52 -5.09
C THR A 110 -21.87 -4.47 -5.00
N LYS A 111 -22.54 -4.54 -3.84
CA LYS A 111 -23.75 -5.36 -3.65
C LYS A 111 -24.90 -4.90 -4.56
N PHE A 112 -25.04 -3.60 -4.77
CA PHE A 112 -26.00 -3.04 -5.70
C PHE A 112 -25.71 -3.50 -7.15
N LEU A 113 -24.45 -3.42 -7.58
CA LEU A 113 -24.03 -3.87 -8.92
C LEU A 113 -24.20 -5.38 -9.11
N ILE A 114 -23.98 -6.19 -8.07
CA ILE A 114 -24.25 -7.64 -8.10
C ILE A 114 -25.76 -7.89 -8.25
N LYS A 115 -26.61 -7.16 -7.51
CA LYS A 115 -28.07 -7.26 -7.62
C LYS A 115 -28.58 -6.90 -9.02
N LEU A 116 -27.91 -5.98 -9.69
CA LEU A 116 -28.18 -5.60 -11.08
C LEU A 116 -27.54 -6.55 -12.11
N GLU A 117 -26.92 -7.64 -11.67
CA GLU A 117 -26.18 -8.60 -12.52
C GLU A 117 -25.05 -7.96 -13.35
N GLN A 118 -24.56 -6.78 -12.93
CA GLN A 118 -23.47 -6.08 -13.61
C GLN A 118 -22.08 -6.54 -13.12
N VAL A 119 -22.01 -7.16 -11.95
CA VAL A 119 -20.80 -7.72 -11.32
C VAL A 119 -21.06 -9.17 -10.97
N THR A 120 -20.15 -10.06 -11.36
CA THR A 120 -20.17 -11.47 -11.01
C THR A 120 -19.38 -11.71 -9.70
N THR A 121 -19.56 -12.87 -9.08
CA THR A 121 -18.78 -13.27 -7.90
C THR A 121 -17.68 -14.29 -8.22
N THR A 122 -17.51 -14.61 -9.51
CA THR A 122 -16.57 -15.63 -9.97
C THR A 122 -15.12 -15.13 -10.01
N GLU A 123 -14.81 -14.14 -10.85
CA GLU A 123 -13.43 -13.64 -10.97
C GLU A 123 -13.30 -12.19 -10.52
N VAL A 124 -12.09 -11.83 -10.08
CA VAL A 124 -11.72 -10.44 -9.82
C VAL A 124 -10.29 -10.14 -10.27
N PHE A 125 -10.14 -9.01 -10.94
CA PHE A 125 -8.87 -8.50 -11.43
C PHE A 125 -8.29 -7.51 -10.44
N ILE A 126 -7.09 -7.79 -9.92
CA ILE A 126 -6.44 -6.92 -8.93
C ILE A 126 -5.20 -6.29 -9.53
N ASP A 127 -5.08 -4.99 -9.36
CA ASP A 127 -3.88 -4.24 -9.71
C ASP A 127 -3.58 -3.17 -8.66
N GLY A 128 -2.31 -2.74 -8.61
CA GLY A 128 -1.80 -1.76 -7.68
C GLY A 128 -1.16 -0.56 -8.38
N THR A 129 -1.40 0.62 -7.81
CA THR A 129 -0.75 1.83 -8.29
C THR A 129 -0.30 2.72 -7.16
N LYS A 130 0.74 3.51 -7.41
CA LYS A 130 1.26 4.48 -6.45
C LYS A 130 0.73 5.86 -6.78
N ILE A 131 0.07 6.49 -5.80
CA ILE A 131 -0.44 7.87 -5.91
C ILE A 131 0.32 8.77 -4.93
N GLU A 132 0.76 9.92 -5.41
CA GLU A 132 1.51 10.89 -4.60
C GLU A 132 0.63 11.45 -3.48
N SER A 133 1.18 11.56 -2.26
CA SER A 133 0.54 12.23 -1.12
C SER A 133 0.58 13.75 -1.28
N ALA A 134 -0.37 14.45 -0.63
CA ALA A 134 -0.31 15.90 -0.44
C ALA A 134 0.85 16.39 0.45
N ALA A 135 1.72 15.49 0.89
CA ALA A 135 2.86 15.80 1.74
C ALA A 135 3.95 16.61 1.02
N ASN A 136 4.72 17.34 1.81
CA ASN A 136 5.93 18.00 1.31
C ASN A 136 7.03 16.95 1.05
N ARG A 137 7.54 16.90 -0.18
CA ARG A 137 8.55 15.95 -0.66
C ARG A 137 9.88 16.00 0.11
N TYR A 138 10.20 17.10 0.75
CA TYR A 138 11.48 17.32 1.44
C TYR A 138 11.41 17.06 2.95
N THR A 139 10.28 16.65 3.49
CA THR A 139 10.08 16.39 4.93
C THR A 139 10.17 14.91 5.28
N PHE A 140 11.17 14.22 4.77
CA PHE A 140 11.35 12.78 4.97
C PHE A 140 11.99 12.42 6.32
N VAL A 141 11.59 11.27 6.85
CA VAL A 141 12.22 10.60 8.00
C VAL A 141 12.52 9.15 7.62
N TRP A 142 13.80 8.78 7.66
CA TRP A 142 14.27 7.44 7.33
C TRP A 142 14.51 6.62 8.59
N ARG A 143 13.85 5.46 8.72
CA ARG A 143 13.99 4.55 9.88
C ARG A 143 15.45 4.19 10.15
N LYS A 144 16.21 3.78 9.12
CA LYS A 144 17.64 3.43 9.26
C LYS A 144 18.48 4.60 9.80
N ALA A 145 18.22 5.82 9.34
CA ALA A 145 18.91 7.00 9.82
C ALA A 145 18.56 7.30 11.28
N VAL A 146 17.27 7.28 11.63
CA VAL A 146 16.81 7.50 13.01
C VAL A 146 17.42 6.47 13.97
N THR A 147 17.41 5.18 13.61
CA THR A 147 18.01 4.11 14.42
C THR A 147 19.52 4.33 14.65
N LYS A 148 20.25 4.70 13.57
CA LYS A 148 21.69 5.01 13.66
C LYS A 148 21.96 6.23 14.55
N HIS A 149 21.16 7.30 14.39
CA HIS A 149 21.29 8.50 15.20
C HIS A 149 20.92 8.26 16.68
N GLN A 150 19.87 7.49 16.94
CA GLN A 150 19.48 7.10 18.29
C GLN A 150 20.60 6.30 18.99
N ALA A 151 21.19 5.33 18.30
CA ALA A 151 22.29 4.52 18.86
C ALA A 151 23.51 5.39 19.21
N ARG A 152 23.91 6.29 18.30
CA ARG A 152 25.01 7.24 18.55
C ARG A 152 24.70 8.19 19.71
N PHE A 153 23.46 8.67 19.77
CA PHE A 153 23.03 9.57 20.84
C PHE A 153 22.99 8.87 22.20
N LEU A 154 22.57 7.59 22.25
CA LEU A 154 22.63 6.77 23.45
C LEU A 154 24.07 6.59 23.96
N GLN A 155 25.03 6.41 23.06
CA GLN A 155 26.47 6.36 23.46
C GLN A 155 26.94 7.68 24.07
N LYS A 156 26.60 8.82 23.44
CA LYS A 156 26.93 10.14 24.02
C LYS A 156 26.25 10.38 25.37
N THR A 157 24.97 9.99 25.48
CA THR A 157 24.21 10.08 26.73
C THR A 157 24.83 9.19 27.82
N ALA A 158 25.39 8.02 27.46
CA ALA A 158 26.05 7.14 28.42
C ALA A 158 27.31 7.79 29.03
N LEU A 159 28.11 8.49 28.23
CA LEU A 159 29.28 9.25 28.72
C LEU A 159 28.81 10.39 29.63
N LEU A 160 27.86 11.20 29.19
CA LEU A 160 27.29 12.30 30.01
C LEU A 160 26.77 11.79 31.37
N VAL A 161 26.03 10.69 31.35
CA VAL A 161 25.50 10.08 32.59
C VAL A 161 26.61 9.55 33.48
N GLY A 162 27.69 9.00 32.92
CA GLY A 162 28.87 8.58 33.64
C GLY A 162 29.53 9.74 34.37
N ASP A 163 29.80 10.84 33.68
CA ASP A 163 30.41 12.05 34.22
C ASP A 163 29.54 12.68 35.32
N ILE A 164 28.21 12.72 35.13
CA ILE A 164 27.27 13.23 36.14
C ILE A 164 27.27 12.35 37.39
N VAL A 165 27.21 11.02 37.22
CA VAL A 165 27.20 10.07 38.33
C VAL A 165 28.49 10.20 39.18
N GLN A 166 29.64 10.33 38.53
CA GLN A 166 30.91 10.55 39.18
C GLN A 166 30.95 11.90 39.93
N ARG A 167 30.56 12.99 39.26
CA ARG A 167 30.57 14.35 39.81
C ARG A 167 29.62 14.53 40.98
N GLN A 168 28.46 13.88 40.92
CA GLN A 168 27.41 13.97 41.93
C GLN A 168 27.50 12.85 42.98
N GLU A 169 28.57 12.04 42.96
CA GLU A 169 28.87 10.92 43.87
C GLU A 169 27.72 9.91 43.99
N LEU A 170 27.03 9.66 42.88
CA LEU A 170 25.92 8.71 42.82
C LEU A 170 26.41 7.29 42.52
N LYS A 171 25.70 6.27 43.04
CA LYS A 171 25.99 4.88 42.67
C LYS A 171 25.50 4.59 41.25
N PRO A 172 26.31 4.00 40.35
CA PRO A 172 25.90 3.60 39.00
C PRO A 172 24.71 2.65 39.04
N LEU A 173 23.73 2.87 38.15
CA LEU A 173 22.50 2.07 38.07
C LEU A 173 22.52 1.04 36.93
N TRP A 174 23.67 0.83 36.29
CA TRP A 174 23.84 -0.09 35.15
C TRP A 174 25.15 -0.86 35.26
N GLN A 175 25.14 -2.08 34.69
CA GLN A 175 26.34 -2.92 34.66
C GLN A 175 27.01 -2.97 33.27
N LYS A 176 26.21 -3.06 32.19
CA LYS A 176 26.71 -3.22 30.81
C LYS A 176 26.46 -2.02 29.93
N GLN A 177 25.24 -1.45 29.95
CA GLN A 177 24.85 -0.39 29.03
C GLN A 177 23.81 0.56 29.66
N VAL A 178 24.02 1.85 29.47
CA VAL A 178 23.02 2.88 29.84
C VAL A 178 21.81 2.78 28.94
N LYS A 179 20.63 2.71 29.57
CA LYS A 179 19.33 2.72 28.91
C LYS A 179 18.52 3.94 29.37
N LYS A 180 17.55 4.38 28.61
CA LYS A 180 16.65 5.50 28.95
C LYS A 180 16.09 5.41 30.39
N LYS A 181 15.74 4.19 30.85
CA LYS A 181 15.27 3.98 32.24
C LYS A 181 16.30 4.41 33.30
N HIS A 182 17.60 4.24 33.02
CA HIS A 182 18.67 4.62 33.93
C HIS A 182 18.81 6.16 33.98
N VAL A 183 18.71 6.83 32.82
CA VAL A 183 18.70 8.30 32.73
C VAL A 183 17.56 8.88 33.56
N LYS A 184 16.33 8.33 33.43
CA LYS A 184 15.16 8.74 34.23
C LYS A 184 15.38 8.58 35.73
N LYS A 185 15.99 7.45 36.16
CA LYS A 185 16.25 7.18 37.58
C LYS A 185 17.27 8.15 38.14
N ILE A 186 18.34 8.46 37.41
CA ILE A 186 19.37 9.42 37.82
C ILE A 186 18.77 10.82 37.88
N LEU A 187 18.03 11.24 36.88
CA LEU A 187 17.35 12.53 36.90
C LEU A 187 16.42 12.67 38.11
N LYS A 188 15.68 11.60 38.48
CA LYS A 188 14.86 11.60 39.69
C LYS A 188 15.69 11.83 40.96
N LYS A 189 16.87 11.18 41.06
CA LYS A 189 17.80 11.36 42.21
C LYS A 189 18.35 12.79 42.25
N LEU A 190 18.77 13.36 41.12
CA LEU A 190 19.26 14.74 41.06
C LEU A 190 18.18 15.76 41.43
N ARG A 191 16.95 15.56 41.01
CA ARG A 191 15.82 16.42 41.40
C ARG A 191 15.52 16.31 42.91
N ALA A 192 15.61 15.11 43.51
CA ALA A 192 15.48 14.94 44.95
C ALA A 192 16.59 15.70 45.69
N LYS A 193 17.84 15.57 45.24
CA LYS A 193 18.98 16.32 45.80
C LYS A 193 18.79 17.83 45.69
N ALA A 194 18.34 18.32 44.55
CA ALA A 194 18.03 19.75 44.33
C ALA A 194 16.94 20.26 45.27
N ASN A 195 15.93 19.44 45.57
CA ASN A 195 14.88 19.77 46.55
C ASN A 195 15.42 19.77 48.00
N GLU A 196 16.25 18.80 48.37
CA GLU A 196 16.89 18.75 49.67
C GLU A 196 17.80 19.94 49.91
N GLU A 197 18.53 20.39 48.87
CA GLU A 197 19.38 21.59 48.91
C GLU A 197 18.57 22.88 48.72
N SER A 198 17.23 22.85 48.62
CA SER A 198 16.35 24.00 48.35
C SER A 198 16.83 24.85 47.18
N LEU A 199 17.34 24.21 46.13
CA LEU A 199 17.94 24.86 44.96
C LEU A 199 16.90 25.61 44.14
N GLU A 200 17.01 26.94 44.06
CA GLU A 200 16.22 27.74 43.13
C GLU A 200 16.83 27.68 41.71
N PHE A 201 16.02 27.29 40.74
CA PHE A 201 16.43 27.20 39.35
C PHE A 201 16.42 28.60 38.71
N VAL A 202 17.58 29.03 38.25
CA VAL A 202 17.76 30.36 37.62
C VAL A 202 17.76 30.22 36.10
N SER A 203 17.20 31.23 35.41
CA SER A 203 17.14 31.33 33.96
C SER A 203 17.38 32.76 33.48
N GLY A 204 17.84 32.92 32.24
CA GLY A 204 18.08 34.23 31.64
C GLY A 204 19.53 34.70 31.66
N ARG A 205 19.80 35.88 31.03
CA ARG A 205 21.13 36.49 30.98
C ARG A 205 21.50 37.09 32.36
N GLY A 206 22.74 36.88 32.77
CA GLY A 206 23.26 37.40 34.04
C GLY A 206 23.13 36.46 35.22
N HIS A 207 22.45 35.35 35.13
CA HIS A 207 22.34 34.34 36.18
C HIS A 207 23.32 33.16 35.96
N ILE A 208 24.09 32.85 37.01
CA ILE A 208 25.04 31.72 36.99
C ILE A 208 24.31 30.47 37.51
N LYS A 209 24.10 29.48 36.64
CA LYS A 209 23.50 28.20 37.01
C LYS A 209 24.47 27.37 37.84
N THR A 210 23.99 26.71 38.88
CA THR A 210 24.73 25.71 39.63
C THR A 210 25.07 24.52 38.78
N GLN A 211 26.08 23.73 39.17
CA GLN A 211 26.45 22.50 38.43
C GLN A 211 25.31 21.47 38.47
N LEU A 212 24.62 21.36 39.60
CA LEU A 212 23.47 20.46 39.75
C LEU A 212 22.32 20.83 38.81
N GLN A 213 22.01 22.14 38.66
CA GLN A 213 21.02 22.59 37.70
C GLN A 213 21.43 22.26 36.25
N ARG A 214 22.70 22.48 35.87
CA ARG A 214 23.21 22.13 34.52
C ARG A 214 23.08 20.64 34.24
N ASP A 215 23.42 19.78 35.23
CA ASP A 215 23.33 18.33 35.11
C ASP A 215 21.88 17.86 34.96
N ILE A 216 20.92 18.45 35.67
CA ILE A 216 19.49 18.18 35.55
C ILE A 216 18.99 18.58 34.15
N GLU A 217 19.24 19.82 33.70
CA GLU A 217 18.84 20.32 32.40
C GLU A 217 19.43 19.47 31.25
N ALA A 218 20.70 19.05 31.37
CA ALA A 218 21.36 18.20 30.38
C ALA A 218 20.67 16.81 30.25
N LEU A 219 20.30 16.20 31.39
CA LEU A 219 19.58 14.92 31.38
C LEU A 219 18.13 15.06 30.87
N GLU A 220 17.47 16.17 31.18
CA GLU A 220 16.13 16.48 30.64
C GLU A 220 16.16 16.62 29.13
N ALA A 221 17.10 17.41 28.60
CA ALA A 221 17.30 17.57 27.16
C ALA A 221 17.64 16.20 26.48
N ALA A 222 18.48 15.39 27.14
CA ALA A 222 18.80 14.06 26.64
C ALA A 222 17.55 13.14 26.61
N LEU A 223 16.71 13.18 27.64
CA LEU A 223 15.47 12.40 27.68
C LEU A 223 14.45 12.85 26.62
N GLU A 224 14.28 14.16 26.43
CA GLU A 224 13.42 14.70 25.38
C GLU A 224 13.89 14.24 24.00
N LYS A 225 15.20 14.27 23.72
CA LYS A 225 15.75 13.81 22.46
C LYS A 225 15.56 12.32 22.25
N LEU A 226 15.70 11.49 23.29
CA LEU A 226 15.41 10.06 23.24
C LEU A 226 13.92 9.77 22.98
N LYS A 227 13.01 10.54 23.59
CA LYS A 227 11.56 10.45 23.32
C LYS A 227 11.25 10.82 21.87
N GLU A 228 11.90 11.85 21.32
CA GLU A 228 11.74 12.24 19.91
C GLU A 228 12.12 11.08 18.96
N TYR A 229 13.26 10.40 19.20
CA TYR A 229 13.66 9.24 18.41
C TYR A 229 12.65 8.09 18.53
N GLU A 230 12.19 7.79 19.75
CA GLU A 230 11.17 6.75 19.96
C GLU A 230 9.87 7.07 19.24
N LYS A 231 9.39 8.33 19.30
CA LYS A 231 8.22 8.78 18.57
C LYS A 231 8.38 8.60 17.06
N LYS A 232 9.55 8.97 16.51
CA LYS A 232 9.85 8.79 15.07
C LYS A 232 9.85 7.31 14.68
N LEU A 233 10.44 6.44 15.49
CA LEU A 233 10.46 5.00 15.22
C LEU A 233 9.07 4.37 15.37
N HIS A 234 8.26 4.84 16.31
CA HIS A 234 6.88 4.41 16.47
C HIS A 234 6.03 4.76 15.24
N ILE A 235 6.15 5.99 14.72
CA ILE A 235 5.46 6.42 13.49
C ILE A 235 5.93 5.59 12.28
N CYS A 236 7.23 5.27 12.20
CA CYS A 236 7.73 4.39 11.14
C CYS A 236 7.08 3.01 11.19
N ALA A 237 6.83 2.46 12.38
CA ALA A 237 6.43 1.07 12.57
C ALA A 237 7.32 0.11 11.74
N ASP A 238 6.75 -0.66 10.82
CA ASP A 238 7.51 -1.57 9.94
C ASP A 238 7.98 -0.91 8.62
N ARG A 239 7.57 0.33 8.37
CA ARG A 239 7.94 1.09 7.17
C ARG A 239 9.38 1.57 7.20
N GLY A 240 9.98 1.69 6.03
CA GLY A 240 11.33 2.24 5.86
C GLY A 240 11.43 3.76 6.07
N SER A 241 10.31 4.48 5.91
CA SER A 241 10.25 5.94 5.96
C SER A 241 8.82 6.46 6.17
N TYR A 242 8.72 7.76 6.51
CA TYR A 242 7.47 8.50 6.46
C TYR A 242 7.73 10.00 6.16
N ALA A 243 6.69 10.74 5.75
CA ALA A 243 6.75 12.20 5.58
C ALA A 243 6.26 12.91 6.85
N LYS A 244 6.96 13.96 7.32
CA LYS A 244 6.54 14.68 8.54
C LYS A 244 5.19 15.37 8.40
N THR A 245 4.84 15.81 7.20
CA THR A 245 3.60 16.52 6.89
C THR A 245 2.42 15.59 6.57
N ASP A 246 2.69 14.29 6.40
CA ASP A 246 1.72 13.22 6.27
C ASP A 246 2.36 11.92 6.80
N PRO A 247 2.22 11.63 8.11
CA PRO A 247 2.89 10.51 8.75
C PRO A 247 2.52 9.13 8.20
N ASP A 248 1.40 8.99 7.52
CA ASP A 248 0.93 7.73 6.94
C ASP A 248 1.56 7.46 5.56
N ALA A 249 1.99 8.52 4.85
CA ALA A 249 2.64 8.39 3.55
C ALA A 249 4.06 7.81 3.68
N THR A 250 4.39 6.86 2.80
CA THR A 250 5.72 6.24 2.71
C THR A 250 6.44 6.72 1.46
N PHE A 251 7.77 6.90 1.52
CA PHE A 251 8.55 7.28 0.34
C PHE A 251 8.73 6.08 -0.58
N MET A 252 8.28 6.23 -1.83
CA MET A 252 8.25 5.19 -2.86
C MET A 252 8.79 5.69 -4.19
N HIS A 253 9.34 4.78 -5.01
CA HIS A 253 9.57 5.05 -6.43
C HIS A 253 8.23 5.08 -7.14
N MET A 254 7.97 6.17 -7.87
CA MET A 254 6.76 6.29 -8.69
C MET A 254 6.98 5.58 -10.04
N LYS A 255 5.90 5.01 -10.63
CA LYS A 255 5.96 4.47 -12.01
C LYS A 255 6.24 5.60 -13.01
N ASP A 256 5.64 6.77 -12.81
CA ASP A 256 5.74 7.95 -13.67
C ASP A 256 6.92 8.84 -13.24
N ASP A 257 8.15 8.32 -13.34
CA ASP A 257 9.38 9.11 -13.13
C ASP A 257 9.88 9.66 -14.47
N HIS A 258 9.25 10.75 -14.93
CA HIS A 258 9.59 11.39 -16.20
C HIS A 258 11.06 11.84 -16.30
N MET A 259 11.69 12.09 -15.16
CA MET A 259 13.09 12.51 -15.10
C MET A 259 14.07 11.33 -15.05
N LEU A 260 13.58 10.10 -14.92
CA LEU A 260 14.36 8.86 -14.80
C LEU A 260 15.49 8.94 -13.76
N ASN A 261 15.31 9.79 -12.73
CA ASN A 261 16.32 10.05 -11.71
C ASN A 261 16.14 9.20 -10.44
N GLY A 262 15.15 8.30 -10.42
CA GLY A 262 14.86 7.44 -9.30
C GLY A 262 14.38 8.18 -8.05
N GLN A 263 13.82 9.39 -8.19
CA GLN A 263 13.36 10.19 -7.08
C GLN A 263 12.25 9.49 -6.30
N LEU A 264 12.43 9.40 -4.98
CA LEU A 264 11.42 8.92 -4.08
C LEU A 264 10.44 10.06 -3.74
N LYS A 265 9.14 9.77 -3.83
CA LYS A 265 8.07 10.69 -3.42
C LYS A 265 7.26 10.09 -2.29
N PRO A 266 6.73 10.92 -1.35
CA PRO A 266 5.77 10.44 -0.37
C PRO A 266 4.49 10.01 -1.09
N ALA A 267 4.10 8.77 -0.93
CA ALA A 267 3.01 8.16 -1.69
C ALA A 267 2.30 7.09 -0.88
N TYR A 268 1.17 6.68 -1.40
CA TYR A 268 0.39 5.53 -0.96
C TYR A 268 0.36 4.48 -2.07
N ASN A 269 0.44 3.21 -1.70
CA ASN A 269 0.19 2.10 -2.61
C ASN A 269 -1.31 1.78 -2.56
N LEU A 270 -1.99 2.16 -3.61
CA LEU A 270 -3.41 1.94 -3.80
C LEU A 270 -3.61 0.62 -4.54
N GLN A 271 -4.41 -0.26 -3.95
CA GLN A 271 -4.88 -1.49 -4.55
C GLN A 271 -6.35 -1.33 -4.92
N HIS A 272 -6.75 -1.80 -6.09
CA HIS A 272 -8.15 -1.95 -6.42
C HIS A 272 -8.46 -3.32 -7.03
N ALA A 273 -9.68 -3.75 -6.82
CA ALA A 273 -10.25 -4.96 -7.39
C ALA A 273 -11.33 -4.55 -8.40
N VAL A 274 -11.28 -5.10 -9.60
CA VAL A 274 -12.18 -4.78 -10.71
C VAL A 274 -12.87 -6.05 -11.20
N ASN A 275 -14.17 -5.96 -11.46
CA ASN A 275 -14.92 -7.01 -12.14
C ASN A 275 -15.86 -6.34 -13.14
N SER A 276 -15.91 -6.84 -14.36
CA SER A 276 -16.78 -6.29 -15.43
C SER A 276 -16.55 -4.79 -15.71
N GLY A 277 -15.33 -4.28 -15.44
CA GLY A 277 -15.00 -2.85 -15.56
C GLY A 277 -15.41 -2.00 -14.35
N PHE A 278 -16.14 -2.55 -13.38
CA PHE A 278 -16.50 -1.85 -12.14
C PHE A 278 -15.44 -2.09 -11.06
N ILE A 279 -15.09 -1.05 -10.32
CA ILE A 279 -14.26 -1.17 -9.13
C ILE A 279 -15.13 -1.73 -8.01
N VAL A 280 -14.83 -2.94 -7.54
CA VAL A 280 -15.62 -3.65 -6.52
C VAL A 280 -15.04 -3.51 -5.11
N ALA A 281 -13.75 -3.24 -4.99
CA ALA A 281 -13.09 -2.96 -3.72
C ALA A 281 -11.83 -2.12 -3.92
N ALA A 282 -11.40 -1.45 -2.86
CA ALA A 282 -10.13 -0.72 -2.83
C ALA A 282 -9.44 -0.82 -1.47
N GLY A 283 -8.12 -0.64 -1.46
CA GLY A 283 -7.29 -0.64 -0.25
C GLY A 283 -6.10 0.30 -0.38
N ILE A 284 -5.70 0.91 0.73
CA ILE A 284 -4.52 1.79 0.80
C ILE A 284 -3.47 1.12 1.68
N PHE A 285 -2.26 0.97 1.15
CA PHE A 285 -1.18 0.27 1.83
C PHE A 285 0.09 1.12 1.91
N PRO A 286 0.84 1.01 3.02
CA PRO A 286 2.11 1.71 3.18
C PRO A 286 3.30 1.00 2.50
N ASN A 287 3.08 -0.19 1.94
CA ASN A 287 4.11 -1.04 1.36
C ASN A 287 4.45 -0.58 -0.05
N PRO A 288 5.75 -0.35 -0.37
CA PRO A 288 6.15 0.08 -1.72
C PRO A 288 6.00 -0.99 -2.81
N THR A 289 5.77 -2.25 -2.43
CA THR A 289 5.63 -3.42 -3.33
C THR A 289 4.32 -4.14 -3.08
N ASP A 290 3.76 -4.75 -4.11
CA ASP A 290 2.43 -5.35 -4.09
C ASP A 290 2.39 -6.74 -3.43
N VAL A 291 3.53 -7.43 -3.36
CA VAL A 291 3.66 -8.77 -2.72
C VAL A 291 3.04 -8.82 -1.31
N MET A 292 3.22 -7.75 -0.52
CA MET A 292 2.75 -7.72 0.87
C MET A 292 1.32 -7.16 1.01
N THR A 293 0.69 -6.72 -0.09
CA THR A 293 -0.63 -6.09 -0.04
C THR A 293 -1.76 -7.07 -0.33
N LEU A 294 -1.51 -8.13 -1.11
CA LEU A 294 -2.57 -9.04 -1.59
C LEU A 294 -3.36 -9.67 -0.44
N LYS A 295 -2.69 -10.38 0.45
CA LYS A 295 -3.34 -11.08 1.56
C LYS A 295 -4.16 -10.16 2.46
N PRO A 296 -3.65 -9.01 2.98
CA PRO A 296 -4.46 -8.10 3.76
C PRO A 296 -5.60 -7.45 2.95
N PHE A 297 -5.40 -7.21 1.64
CA PHE A 297 -6.43 -6.67 0.78
C PHE A 297 -7.58 -7.66 0.56
N LEU A 298 -7.28 -8.94 0.28
CA LEU A 298 -8.29 -9.97 0.11
C LEU A 298 -9.09 -10.21 1.40
N ASN A 299 -8.43 -10.24 2.55
CA ASN A 299 -9.14 -10.35 3.83
C ASN A 299 -10.06 -9.14 4.07
N GLN A 300 -9.58 -7.91 3.80
CA GLN A 300 -10.40 -6.71 3.89
C GLN A 300 -11.62 -6.78 2.96
N MET A 301 -11.44 -7.22 1.73
CA MET A 301 -12.51 -7.35 0.74
C MET A 301 -13.56 -8.38 1.15
N GLU A 302 -13.14 -9.52 1.67
CA GLU A 302 -14.03 -10.56 2.20
C GLU A 302 -14.83 -10.07 3.41
N ASP A 303 -14.19 -9.33 4.33
CA ASP A 303 -14.86 -8.73 5.48
C ASP A 303 -15.93 -7.70 5.04
N ASP A 304 -15.62 -6.86 4.03
CA ASP A 304 -16.51 -5.81 3.54
C ASP A 304 -17.70 -6.38 2.74
N LEU A 305 -17.45 -7.38 1.89
CA LEU A 305 -18.44 -7.94 0.98
C LEU A 305 -19.20 -9.12 1.57
N SER A 306 -18.64 -9.81 2.57
CA SER A 306 -19.16 -11.04 3.21
C SER A 306 -19.12 -12.27 2.28
N PHE A 307 -18.30 -12.23 1.24
CA PHE A 307 -17.99 -13.36 0.36
C PHE A 307 -16.56 -13.20 -0.21
N ALA A 308 -16.00 -14.28 -0.74
CA ALA A 308 -14.74 -14.26 -1.49
C ALA A 308 -15.02 -14.59 -2.96
N PHE A 309 -14.27 -14.00 -3.88
CA PHE A 309 -14.28 -14.38 -5.29
C PHE A 309 -13.63 -15.75 -5.47
N GLU A 310 -14.10 -16.52 -6.43
CA GLU A 310 -13.57 -17.86 -6.71
C GLU A 310 -12.18 -17.80 -7.37
N ARG A 311 -11.94 -16.78 -8.19
CA ARG A 311 -10.75 -16.59 -9.01
C ARG A 311 -10.12 -15.22 -8.79
N ILE A 312 -8.81 -15.19 -8.57
CA ILE A 312 -8.04 -13.96 -8.40
C ILE A 312 -7.02 -13.85 -9.53
N VAL A 313 -7.09 -12.77 -10.30
CA VAL A 313 -6.20 -12.51 -11.42
C VAL A 313 -5.33 -11.30 -11.13
N CYS A 314 -4.01 -11.50 -11.01
CA CYS A 314 -3.05 -10.45 -10.65
C CYS A 314 -1.84 -10.45 -11.60
N ASP A 315 -1.05 -9.37 -11.54
CA ASP A 315 0.23 -9.30 -12.23
C ASP A 315 1.35 -10.05 -11.48
N ALA A 316 2.54 -10.09 -12.08
CA ALA A 316 3.73 -10.74 -11.52
C ALA A 316 4.23 -10.08 -10.20
N GLY A 317 3.81 -8.85 -9.92
CA GLY A 317 4.18 -8.12 -8.71
C GLY A 317 3.63 -8.74 -7.42
N TYR A 318 2.61 -9.60 -7.55
CA TYR A 318 1.98 -10.28 -6.41
C TYR A 318 2.52 -11.69 -6.17
N GLU A 319 3.38 -12.22 -7.07
CA GLU A 319 3.90 -13.57 -6.93
C GLU A 319 4.74 -13.75 -5.67
N SER A 320 4.33 -14.65 -4.80
CA SER A 320 5.11 -15.13 -3.66
C SER A 320 4.59 -16.46 -3.15
N GLU A 321 5.45 -17.24 -2.50
CA GLU A 321 5.03 -18.48 -1.84
C GLU A 321 3.91 -18.23 -0.82
N GLU A 322 4.01 -17.17 -0.04
CA GLU A 322 3.00 -16.81 0.97
C GLU A 322 1.64 -16.53 0.33
N ASN A 323 1.60 -15.74 -0.75
CA ASN A 323 0.35 -15.40 -1.42
C ASN A 323 -0.28 -16.62 -2.09
N LEU A 324 0.49 -17.41 -2.82
CA LEU A 324 -0.01 -18.62 -3.47
C LEU A 324 -0.49 -19.66 -2.45
N SER A 325 0.27 -19.87 -1.36
CA SER A 325 -0.15 -20.76 -0.28
C SER A 325 -1.42 -20.27 0.42
N PHE A 326 -1.56 -18.97 0.60
CA PHE A 326 -2.76 -18.35 1.19
C PHE A 326 -4.00 -18.56 0.30
N LEU A 327 -3.88 -18.34 -1.02
CA LEU A 327 -4.97 -18.55 -1.97
C LEU A 327 -5.37 -20.02 -2.03
N ARG A 328 -4.40 -20.94 -2.13
CA ARG A 328 -4.62 -22.39 -2.10
C ARG A 328 -5.34 -22.83 -0.82
N ALA A 329 -4.92 -22.31 0.34
CA ALA A 329 -5.56 -22.64 1.62
C ALA A 329 -7.00 -22.14 1.74
N LYS A 330 -7.36 -21.07 1.03
CA LYS A 330 -8.74 -20.57 0.93
C LYS A 330 -9.57 -21.24 -0.17
N GLY A 331 -8.99 -22.12 -0.96
CA GLY A 331 -9.67 -22.72 -2.12
C GLY A 331 -9.91 -21.74 -3.27
N ILE A 332 -9.18 -20.62 -3.31
CA ILE A 332 -9.28 -19.61 -4.35
C ILE A 332 -8.31 -19.95 -5.49
N GLU A 333 -8.80 -19.96 -6.72
CA GLU A 333 -7.97 -20.16 -7.89
C GLU A 333 -7.15 -18.90 -8.20
N ALA A 334 -5.83 -19.05 -8.18
CA ALA A 334 -4.92 -17.97 -8.52
C ALA A 334 -4.57 -18.00 -10.01
N TYR A 335 -4.51 -16.82 -10.62
CA TYR A 335 -4.00 -16.56 -11.96
C TYR A 335 -2.97 -15.44 -11.85
N ILE A 336 -1.80 -15.79 -11.27
CA ILE A 336 -0.70 -14.85 -11.02
C ILE A 336 0.47 -15.19 -11.92
N LYS A 337 0.86 -14.22 -12.76
CA LYS A 337 1.97 -14.38 -13.70
C LYS A 337 3.29 -14.57 -12.95
N PRO A 338 4.10 -15.62 -13.22
CA PRO A 338 5.42 -15.74 -12.64
C PRO A 338 6.32 -14.53 -12.95
N ALA A 339 7.12 -14.10 -11.99
CA ALA A 339 7.97 -12.90 -12.14
C ALA A 339 8.98 -12.97 -13.30
N ASN A 340 9.34 -14.17 -13.73
CA ASN A 340 10.23 -14.41 -14.86
C ASN A 340 9.52 -14.85 -16.14
N TYR A 341 8.21 -14.77 -16.21
CA TYR A 341 7.39 -15.27 -17.32
C TYR A 341 7.85 -14.72 -18.68
N GLU A 342 8.03 -13.41 -18.80
CA GLU A 342 8.48 -12.76 -20.04
C GLU A 342 9.93 -13.08 -20.42
N GLN A 343 10.71 -13.60 -19.48
CA GLN A 343 12.11 -13.95 -19.70
C GLN A 343 12.25 -15.41 -20.14
N ILE A 344 11.37 -16.28 -19.64
CA ILE A 344 11.34 -17.70 -19.97
C ILE A 344 11.13 -17.83 -21.50
N GLY A 345 11.96 -18.63 -22.16
CA GLY A 345 11.90 -18.82 -23.61
C GLY A 345 12.73 -17.81 -24.44
N THR A 346 13.24 -16.73 -23.85
CA THR A 346 14.14 -15.83 -24.59
C THR A 346 15.53 -16.44 -24.76
N LYS A 347 16.18 -16.19 -25.93
CA LYS A 347 17.56 -16.64 -26.20
C LYS A 347 18.56 -16.14 -25.14
N LYS A 348 18.30 -14.99 -24.54
CA LYS A 348 19.13 -14.42 -23.47
C LYS A 348 19.01 -15.23 -22.19
N PHE A 349 17.78 -15.57 -21.78
CA PHE A 349 17.52 -16.37 -20.59
C PHE A 349 18.12 -17.78 -20.71
N ALA A 350 17.94 -18.43 -21.85
CA ALA A 350 18.51 -19.76 -22.12
C ALA A 350 20.06 -19.80 -22.04
N LYS A 351 20.74 -18.69 -22.36
CA LYS A 351 22.20 -18.57 -22.24
C LYS A 351 22.70 -18.40 -20.79
N GLU A 352 21.82 -18.10 -19.85
CA GLU A 352 22.17 -17.95 -18.43
C GLU A 352 22.25 -19.31 -17.72
N ILE A 353 23.28 -20.09 -18.07
CA ILE A 353 23.51 -21.47 -17.61
C ILE A 353 23.58 -21.61 -16.07
N GLY A 354 23.80 -20.53 -15.36
CA GLY A 354 23.83 -20.49 -13.90
C GLY A 354 22.46 -20.43 -13.23
N ARG A 355 21.37 -20.23 -13.97
CA ARG A 355 20.01 -20.23 -13.41
C ARG A 355 19.51 -21.65 -13.18
N LYS A 356 18.78 -21.84 -12.07
CA LYS A 356 18.18 -23.15 -11.75
C LYS A 356 17.15 -23.59 -12.79
N GLU A 357 16.41 -22.64 -13.37
CA GLU A 357 15.39 -22.85 -14.39
C GLU A 357 15.98 -23.45 -15.68
N ASN A 358 17.29 -23.25 -15.93
CA ASN A 358 18.03 -23.82 -17.07
C ASN A 358 18.79 -25.10 -16.68
N MET A 359 18.52 -25.67 -15.51
CA MET A 359 19.13 -26.89 -15.02
C MET A 359 18.06 -27.99 -14.95
N ARG A 360 18.43 -29.20 -15.39
CA ARG A 360 17.56 -30.37 -15.25
C ARG A 360 17.51 -30.77 -13.77
N TYR A 361 16.30 -30.94 -13.25
CA TYR A 361 16.10 -31.49 -11.93
C TYR A 361 15.79 -33.00 -12.04
N ASP A 362 16.54 -33.79 -11.30
CA ASP A 362 16.31 -35.23 -11.15
C ASP A 362 15.51 -35.48 -9.86
N LYS A 363 14.27 -35.97 -10.03
CA LYS A 363 13.35 -36.20 -8.89
C LYS A 363 13.74 -37.43 -8.07
N GLU A 364 14.34 -38.45 -8.69
CA GLU A 364 14.69 -39.68 -8.01
C GLU A 364 15.92 -39.49 -7.11
N GLN A 365 16.90 -38.72 -7.59
CA GLN A 365 18.15 -38.49 -6.87
C GLN A 365 18.09 -37.18 -6.02
N ASP A 366 17.01 -36.42 -6.08
CA ASP A 366 16.87 -35.09 -5.46
C ASP A 366 18.09 -34.18 -5.72
N CYS A 367 18.50 -34.06 -6.99
CA CYS A 367 19.63 -33.24 -7.41
C CYS A 367 19.33 -32.47 -8.68
N TYR A 368 20.07 -31.37 -8.89
CA TYR A 368 20.08 -30.64 -10.15
C TYR A 368 21.31 -31.00 -10.97
N LEU A 369 21.15 -31.14 -12.27
CA LEU A 369 22.26 -31.34 -13.21
C LEU A 369 22.66 -29.97 -13.78
N CYS A 370 23.91 -29.55 -13.56
CA CYS A 370 24.42 -28.28 -14.10
C CYS A 370 24.72 -28.42 -15.61
N HIS A 371 25.00 -27.31 -16.28
CA HIS A 371 25.32 -27.26 -17.71
C HIS A 371 26.50 -28.19 -18.11
N ASN A 372 27.43 -28.45 -17.19
CA ASN A 372 28.56 -29.38 -17.39
C ASN A 372 28.24 -30.83 -16.98
N GLY A 373 26.97 -31.19 -16.81
CA GLY A 373 26.53 -32.55 -16.42
C GLY A 373 26.89 -32.94 -14.98
N LYS A 374 27.38 -32.04 -14.14
CA LYS A 374 27.73 -32.32 -12.74
C LYS A 374 26.51 -32.18 -11.84
N GLU A 375 26.43 -33.04 -10.85
CA GLU A 375 25.35 -33.02 -9.87
C GLU A 375 25.50 -31.91 -8.84
N ILE A 376 24.40 -31.20 -8.58
CA ILE A 376 24.26 -30.25 -7.51
C ILE A 376 23.36 -30.92 -6.47
N LYS A 377 24.00 -31.57 -5.48
CA LYS A 377 23.31 -32.43 -4.51
C LYS A 377 22.71 -31.63 -3.37
N ARG A 378 21.67 -32.17 -2.76
CA ARG A 378 21.08 -31.64 -1.56
C ARG A 378 22.14 -31.59 -0.45
N SER A 379 22.30 -30.40 0.16
CA SER A 379 23.28 -30.15 1.24
C SER A 379 22.62 -29.86 2.58
N GLY A 380 21.32 -29.63 2.62
CA GLY A 380 20.57 -29.38 3.83
C GLY A 380 19.24 -28.69 3.58
N SER A 381 18.50 -28.41 4.64
CA SER A 381 17.33 -27.56 4.62
C SER A 381 17.35 -26.58 5.79
N ARG A 382 16.62 -25.47 5.65
CA ARG A 382 16.47 -24.50 6.71
C ARG A 382 15.11 -23.84 6.65
N ARG A 383 14.60 -23.41 7.81
CA ARG A 383 13.41 -22.57 7.90
C ARG A 383 13.82 -21.11 7.95
N VAL A 384 13.22 -20.31 7.08
CA VAL A 384 13.50 -18.88 6.97
C VAL A 384 12.22 -18.10 7.19
N LYS A 385 12.28 -17.12 8.10
CA LYS A 385 11.18 -16.19 8.34
C LYS A 385 11.31 -15.00 7.40
N THR A 386 10.29 -14.73 6.61
CA THR A 386 10.21 -13.59 5.70
C THR A 386 9.96 -12.27 6.46
N ALA A 387 10.00 -11.15 5.77
CA ALA A 387 9.69 -9.84 6.36
C ALA A 387 8.23 -9.72 6.84
N SER A 388 7.30 -10.46 6.21
CA SER A 388 5.89 -10.57 6.62
C SER A 388 5.67 -11.44 7.85
N GLY A 389 6.70 -12.22 8.25
CA GLY A 389 6.61 -13.19 9.33
C GLY A 389 6.24 -14.61 8.87
N TYR A 390 6.00 -14.82 7.58
CA TYR A 390 5.77 -16.14 6.98
C TYR A 390 7.01 -17.01 7.11
N ILE A 391 6.85 -18.30 7.45
CA ILE A 391 7.94 -19.27 7.59
C ILE A 391 7.92 -20.17 6.38
N ARG A 392 8.96 -20.08 5.55
CA ARG A 392 9.17 -20.98 4.41
C ARG A 392 10.31 -21.96 4.68
N GLU A 393 10.23 -23.13 4.09
CA GLU A 393 11.29 -24.11 4.09
C GLU A 393 12.13 -24.00 2.82
N GLU A 394 13.42 -23.82 2.99
CA GLU A 394 14.39 -23.73 1.91
C GLU A 394 15.29 -24.94 1.90
N THR A 395 15.29 -25.71 0.81
CA THR A 395 16.27 -26.78 0.54
C THR A 395 17.49 -26.18 -0.13
N GLN A 396 18.65 -26.51 0.38
CA GLN A 396 19.95 -26.06 -0.14
C GLN A 396 20.59 -27.18 -0.96
N TYR A 397 21.13 -26.84 -2.12
CA TYR A 397 21.87 -27.73 -3.00
C TYR A 397 23.25 -27.13 -3.24
N ALA A 398 24.27 -27.98 -3.36
CA ALA A 398 25.65 -27.57 -3.62
C ALA A 398 26.35 -28.54 -4.56
N CYS A 399 27.17 -28.01 -5.46
CA CYS A 399 28.05 -28.78 -6.32
C CYS A 399 29.46 -28.80 -5.74
N SER A 400 30.00 -29.98 -5.46
CA SER A 400 31.39 -30.12 -4.98
C SER A 400 32.42 -30.08 -6.11
N GLU A 401 32.02 -30.31 -7.37
CA GLU A 401 32.89 -30.51 -8.52
C GLU A 401 32.98 -29.28 -9.43
N CYS A 402 33.05 -28.09 -8.84
CA CYS A 402 33.22 -26.85 -9.60
C CYS A 402 34.69 -26.50 -9.87
N GLY A 403 35.66 -27.24 -9.34
CA GLY A 403 37.08 -27.04 -9.62
C GLY A 403 37.38 -27.33 -11.10
N GLY A 404 38.16 -26.45 -11.77
CA GLY A 404 38.53 -26.62 -13.18
C GLY A 404 37.39 -26.62 -14.20
N CYS A 405 36.17 -26.23 -13.84
CA CYS A 405 35.02 -26.21 -14.72
C CYS A 405 35.15 -25.12 -15.79
N PRO A 406 35.12 -25.44 -17.12
CA PRO A 406 35.28 -24.48 -18.21
C PRO A 406 34.12 -23.45 -18.26
N TYR A 407 32.98 -23.75 -17.70
CA TYR A 407 31.79 -22.90 -17.67
C TYR A 407 31.67 -22.09 -16.38
N LYS A 408 32.65 -22.14 -15.48
CA LYS A 408 32.57 -21.59 -14.13
C LYS A 408 32.30 -20.07 -14.12
N GLU A 409 32.98 -19.32 -14.97
CA GLU A 409 32.81 -17.87 -15.11
C GLU A 409 31.38 -17.49 -15.54
N LYS A 410 30.85 -18.17 -16.57
CA LYS A 410 29.47 -17.95 -17.05
C LYS A 410 28.43 -18.42 -16.06
N CYS A 411 28.67 -19.55 -15.35
CA CYS A 411 27.75 -20.12 -14.37
C CYS A 411 27.65 -19.29 -13.09
N MET A 412 28.76 -18.65 -12.67
CA MET A 412 28.87 -17.86 -11.45
C MET A 412 29.20 -16.40 -11.71
N SER A 413 28.71 -15.87 -12.83
CA SER A 413 28.81 -14.44 -13.15
C SER A 413 28.07 -13.61 -12.11
N GLY A 414 28.72 -12.58 -11.55
CA GLY A 414 28.09 -11.67 -10.58
C GLY A 414 29.12 -10.78 -9.91
N LYS A 415 28.78 -9.50 -9.69
CA LYS A 415 29.70 -8.50 -9.14
C LYS A 415 29.89 -8.57 -7.62
N ASN A 416 29.06 -9.29 -6.90
CA ASN A 416 29.00 -9.25 -5.42
C ASN A 416 29.63 -10.45 -4.72
N TRP A 417 30.49 -11.20 -5.37
CA TRP A 417 31.18 -12.31 -4.75
C TRP A 417 32.36 -11.84 -3.89
N LYS A 418 32.39 -12.29 -2.64
CA LYS A 418 33.51 -12.03 -1.72
C LYS A 418 34.72 -12.96 -1.92
N LYS A 419 34.51 -14.10 -2.60
CA LYS A 419 35.53 -15.12 -2.87
C LYS A 419 36.06 -15.01 -4.30
N SER A 420 37.31 -15.41 -4.51
CA SER A 420 37.90 -15.56 -5.84
C SER A 420 37.08 -16.55 -6.69
N LEU A 421 37.18 -16.48 -8.00
CA LEU A 421 36.44 -17.38 -8.89
C LEU A 421 36.79 -18.85 -8.61
N GLU A 422 38.04 -19.14 -8.32
CA GLU A 422 38.53 -20.50 -8.03
C GLU A 422 37.88 -21.11 -6.78
N GLU A 423 37.64 -20.32 -5.74
CA GLU A 423 37.04 -20.74 -4.49
C GLU A 423 35.50 -20.83 -4.52
N ARG A 424 34.89 -20.40 -5.62
CA ARG A 424 33.43 -20.44 -5.76
C ARG A 424 32.98 -21.83 -6.14
N TYR A 425 31.82 -22.24 -5.62
CA TYR A 425 31.09 -23.42 -6.04
C TYR A 425 29.61 -23.09 -6.16
N LYS A 426 28.91 -23.81 -7.04
CA LYS A 426 27.50 -23.55 -7.31
C LYS A 426 26.66 -23.98 -6.12
N LYS A 427 25.82 -23.04 -5.65
CA LYS A 427 24.79 -23.27 -4.64
C LYS A 427 23.43 -22.85 -5.19
N LEU A 428 22.41 -23.62 -4.89
CA LEU A 428 21.02 -23.28 -5.15
C LEU A 428 20.27 -23.33 -3.82
N THR A 429 19.30 -22.44 -3.69
CA THR A 429 18.34 -22.43 -2.58
C THR A 429 16.96 -22.46 -3.18
N VAL A 430 16.18 -23.48 -2.85
CA VAL A 430 14.89 -23.75 -3.49
C VAL A 430 13.85 -24.02 -2.41
N SER A 431 12.70 -23.36 -2.49
CA SER A 431 11.50 -23.80 -1.79
C SER A 431 10.72 -24.75 -2.69
N ARG A 432 10.56 -26.00 -2.27
CA ARG A 432 9.84 -27.01 -3.03
C ARG A 432 8.37 -26.66 -3.19
N LEU A 433 7.75 -26.21 -2.11
CA LEU A 433 6.37 -25.77 -2.15
C LEU A 433 6.17 -24.63 -3.16
N PHE A 434 7.10 -23.67 -3.19
CA PHE A 434 6.99 -22.56 -4.14
C PHE A 434 7.14 -23.00 -5.58
N GLU A 435 8.05 -23.96 -5.89
CA GLU A 435 8.17 -24.51 -7.23
C GLU A 435 6.88 -25.25 -7.67
N GLU A 436 6.31 -26.05 -6.78
CA GLU A 436 5.03 -26.74 -7.04
C GLU A 436 3.90 -25.76 -7.34
N LEU A 437 3.73 -24.74 -6.49
CA LEU A 437 2.72 -23.70 -6.68
C LEU A 437 2.91 -22.94 -7.99
N ARG A 438 4.17 -22.63 -8.35
CA ARG A 438 4.49 -21.95 -9.62
C ARG A 438 4.20 -22.81 -10.85
N GLU A 439 4.43 -24.12 -10.77
CA GLU A 439 4.10 -25.06 -11.87
C GLU A 439 2.59 -25.15 -12.08
N GLU A 440 1.80 -25.12 -11.00
CA GLU A 440 0.33 -25.07 -11.06
C GLU A 440 -0.14 -23.76 -11.71
N GLU A 441 0.39 -22.62 -11.24
CA GLU A 441 0.07 -21.31 -11.80
C GLU A 441 0.46 -21.21 -13.27
N TYR A 442 1.65 -21.69 -13.64
CA TYR A 442 2.12 -21.68 -15.02
C TYR A 442 1.19 -22.46 -15.95
N ARG A 443 0.67 -23.60 -15.50
CA ARG A 443 -0.33 -24.38 -16.26
C ARG A 443 -1.65 -23.60 -16.40
N ARG A 444 -2.15 -23.01 -15.32
CA ARG A 444 -3.41 -22.23 -15.34
C ARG A 444 -3.33 -21.04 -16.27
N ILE A 445 -2.31 -20.21 -16.12
CA ILE A 445 -2.19 -18.97 -16.92
C ILE A 445 -1.97 -19.23 -18.42
N ASN A 446 -1.52 -20.41 -18.81
CA ASN A 446 -1.33 -20.80 -20.20
C ASN A 446 -2.51 -21.59 -20.78
N SER A 447 -3.52 -21.94 -20.00
CA SER A 447 -4.78 -22.46 -20.52
C SER A 447 -5.52 -21.39 -21.32
N GLU A 448 -6.47 -21.79 -22.18
CA GLU A 448 -7.29 -20.84 -22.95
C GLU A 448 -8.03 -19.87 -22.01
N GLU A 449 -8.61 -20.40 -20.94
CA GLU A 449 -9.23 -19.57 -19.91
C GLU A 449 -8.24 -18.60 -19.25
N GLY A 450 -7.04 -19.08 -18.90
CA GLY A 450 -5.99 -18.24 -18.30
C GLY A 450 -5.51 -17.14 -19.23
N LYS A 451 -5.41 -17.39 -20.53
CA LYS A 451 -5.11 -16.38 -21.56
C LYS A 451 -6.20 -15.32 -21.61
N LYS A 452 -7.48 -15.73 -21.65
CA LYS A 452 -8.63 -14.84 -21.63
C LYS A 452 -8.67 -13.96 -20.37
N LEU A 453 -8.47 -14.56 -19.19
CA LEU A 453 -8.45 -13.84 -17.92
C LEU A 453 -7.30 -12.83 -17.83
N ARG A 454 -6.10 -13.19 -18.30
CA ARG A 454 -4.94 -12.26 -18.32
C ARG A 454 -5.18 -11.07 -19.25
N MET A 455 -5.76 -11.28 -20.43
CA MET A 455 -6.15 -10.21 -21.34
C MET A 455 -7.18 -9.29 -20.65
N ASN A 456 -8.22 -9.87 -20.05
CA ASN A 456 -9.24 -9.12 -19.34
C ASN A 456 -8.66 -8.32 -18.16
N ARG A 457 -7.65 -8.83 -17.45
CA ARG A 457 -6.94 -8.06 -16.41
C ARG A 457 -6.33 -6.78 -16.99
N SER A 458 -5.61 -6.89 -18.11
CA SER A 458 -5.02 -5.70 -18.75
C SER A 458 -6.09 -4.69 -19.15
N ILE A 459 -7.19 -5.16 -19.75
CA ILE A 459 -8.26 -4.26 -20.21
C ILE A 459 -8.99 -3.61 -19.03
N GLN A 460 -9.39 -4.40 -18.04
CA GLN A 460 -10.29 -3.94 -16.97
C GLN A 460 -9.55 -3.25 -15.83
N ALA A 461 -8.48 -3.86 -15.28
CA ALA A 461 -7.78 -3.29 -14.14
C ALA A 461 -6.90 -2.09 -14.53
N GLU A 462 -6.18 -2.18 -15.65
CA GLU A 462 -5.40 -1.04 -16.15
C GLU A 462 -6.31 0.06 -16.70
N GLY A 463 -7.44 -0.31 -17.35
CA GLY A 463 -8.45 0.63 -17.82
C GLY A 463 -9.06 1.47 -16.69
N GLY A 464 -9.41 0.86 -15.56
CA GLY A 464 -9.91 1.57 -14.37
C GLY A 464 -8.92 2.60 -13.83
N PHE A 465 -7.62 2.27 -13.82
CA PHE A 465 -6.59 3.26 -13.44
C PHE A 465 -6.34 4.32 -14.51
N ALA A 466 -6.42 3.96 -15.79
CA ALA A 466 -6.26 4.91 -16.90
C ALA A 466 -7.35 5.98 -16.84
N ASP A 467 -8.60 5.58 -16.61
CA ASP A 467 -9.74 6.48 -16.45
C ASP A 467 -9.53 7.46 -15.27
N ILE A 468 -9.19 6.94 -14.07
CA ILE A 468 -9.03 7.77 -12.89
C ILE A 468 -7.77 8.66 -12.99
N LYS A 469 -6.65 8.16 -13.48
CA LYS A 469 -5.41 8.93 -13.59
C LYS A 469 -5.36 9.83 -14.81
N GLY A 470 -5.79 9.32 -15.95
CA GLY A 470 -5.75 10.03 -17.24
C GLY A 470 -6.85 11.06 -17.32
N ASP A 471 -8.09 10.61 -17.34
CA ASP A 471 -9.24 11.47 -17.62
C ASP A 471 -9.59 12.37 -16.44
N SER A 472 -9.47 11.86 -15.19
CA SER A 472 -9.69 12.66 -13.98
C SER A 472 -8.43 13.39 -13.48
N GLY A 473 -7.26 13.18 -14.08
CA GLY A 473 -6.00 13.80 -13.66
C GLY A 473 -5.56 13.47 -12.22
N PHE A 474 -6.05 12.35 -11.67
CA PHE A 474 -5.80 11.96 -10.29
C PHE A 474 -4.41 11.36 -10.10
N THR A 475 -3.40 12.20 -10.04
CA THR A 475 -2.00 11.81 -9.85
C THR A 475 -1.50 12.07 -8.42
N ARG A 476 -2.24 12.87 -7.65
CA ARG A 476 -1.89 13.28 -6.29
C ARG A 476 -3.15 13.48 -5.44
N PHE A 477 -3.11 12.97 -4.22
CA PHE A 477 -4.19 13.19 -3.24
C PHE A 477 -4.31 14.66 -2.81
N LEU A 478 -5.52 15.11 -2.56
CA LEU A 478 -5.82 16.38 -1.89
C LEU A 478 -5.77 16.23 -0.37
N CYS A 479 -6.17 15.06 0.11
CA CYS A 479 -6.23 14.72 1.52
C CYS A 479 -4.91 14.14 2.06
N LYS A 480 -4.82 14.04 3.40
CA LYS A 480 -3.72 13.43 4.14
C LYS A 480 -4.26 12.44 5.16
N GLY A 481 -3.44 11.43 5.48
CA GLY A 481 -3.79 10.36 6.40
C GLY A 481 -4.61 9.27 5.74
N ASN A 482 -4.38 8.03 6.15
CA ASN A 482 -4.94 6.83 5.51
C ASN A 482 -6.46 6.90 5.32
N GLU A 483 -7.20 7.29 6.35
CA GLU A 483 -8.67 7.32 6.32
C GLU A 483 -9.21 8.31 5.28
N ASN A 484 -8.69 9.55 5.26
CA ASN A 484 -9.12 10.58 4.33
C ASN A 484 -8.67 10.30 2.89
N VAL A 485 -7.47 9.75 2.73
CA VAL A 485 -6.92 9.34 1.43
C VAL A 485 -7.74 8.20 0.84
N PHE A 486 -8.11 7.23 1.67
CA PHE A 486 -9.01 6.14 1.27
C PHE A 486 -10.38 6.67 0.85
N ALA A 487 -10.98 7.55 1.65
CA ALA A 487 -12.27 8.16 1.35
C ALA A 487 -12.25 8.95 0.03
N GLU A 488 -11.18 9.70 -0.23
CA GLU A 488 -11.02 10.43 -1.49
C GLU A 488 -10.99 9.47 -2.68
N TYR A 489 -10.28 8.34 -2.57
CA TYR A 489 -10.26 7.34 -3.64
C TYR A 489 -11.63 6.66 -3.82
N ILE A 490 -12.34 6.35 -2.74
CA ILE A 490 -13.68 5.74 -2.83
C ILE A 490 -14.67 6.66 -3.55
N LEU A 491 -14.58 7.98 -3.38
CA LEU A 491 -15.39 8.91 -4.17
C LEU A 491 -15.10 8.79 -5.67
N TYR A 492 -13.83 8.68 -6.07
CA TYR A 492 -13.47 8.41 -7.47
C TYR A 492 -13.99 7.04 -7.93
N ALA A 493 -13.84 6.00 -7.14
CA ALA A 493 -14.28 4.65 -7.49
C ALA A 493 -15.81 4.57 -7.67
N MET A 494 -16.58 5.15 -6.75
CA MET A 494 -18.04 5.19 -6.85
C MET A 494 -18.50 6.02 -8.04
N ALA A 495 -17.88 7.18 -8.27
CA ALA A 495 -18.18 8.03 -9.41
C ALA A 495 -17.83 7.36 -10.75
N HIS A 496 -16.71 6.65 -10.83
CA HIS A 496 -16.34 5.81 -11.96
C HIS A 496 -17.41 4.75 -12.22
N ASN A 497 -17.82 4.02 -11.19
CA ASN A 497 -18.82 2.97 -11.32
C ASN A 497 -20.16 3.51 -11.82
N LEU A 498 -20.62 4.66 -11.33
CA LEU A 498 -21.85 5.29 -11.78
C LEU A 498 -21.75 5.76 -13.23
N GLY A 499 -20.61 6.35 -13.62
CA GLY A 499 -20.35 6.73 -15.00
C GLY A 499 -20.28 5.53 -15.95
N TRP A 500 -19.64 4.43 -15.49
CA TRP A 500 -19.57 3.21 -16.27
C TRP A 500 -20.94 2.54 -16.43
N LEU A 501 -21.73 2.47 -15.36
CA LEU A 501 -23.09 1.98 -15.40
C LEU A 501 -23.96 2.82 -16.35
N HIS A 502 -23.89 4.14 -16.23
CA HIS A 502 -24.60 5.06 -17.14
C HIS A 502 -24.21 4.82 -18.59
N SER A 503 -22.92 4.72 -18.89
CA SER A 503 -22.44 4.43 -20.24
C SER A 503 -22.94 3.09 -20.78
N ARG A 504 -23.00 2.04 -19.95
CA ARG A 504 -23.53 0.73 -20.33
C ARG A 504 -25.01 0.79 -20.65
N ILE A 505 -25.80 1.49 -19.84
CA ILE A 505 -27.24 1.71 -20.10
C ILE A 505 -27.44 2.43 -21.42
N GLN A 506 -26.69 3.52 -21.68
CA GLN A 506 -26.83 4.30 -22.91
C GLN A 506 -26.38 3.54 -24.17
N ASN A 507 -25.50 2.57 -24.07
CA ASN A 507 -24.92 1.81 -25.18
C ASN A 507 -25.45 0.37 -25.30
N ASP A 508 -26.43 -0.01 -24.48
CA ASP A 508 -27.01 -1.37 -24.44
C ASP A 508 -25.95 -2.48 -24.24
N LYS A 509 -25.05 -2.29 -23.24
CA LYS A 509 -23.93 -3.19 -22.95
C LYS A 509 -24.00 -3.77 -21.54
N LEU A 510 -25.19 -4.00 -21.02
CA LEU A 510 -25.37 -4.48 -19.65
C LEU A 510 -24.84 -5.91 -19.44
N ASP A 511 -24.83 -6.76 -20.47
CA ASP A 511 -24.40 -8.16 -20.38
C ASP A 511 -22.88 -8.39 -20.59
N LEU A 512 -22.09 -7.32 -20.72
CA LEU A 512 -20.65 -7.43 -20.99
C LEU A 512 -19.84 -7.64 -19.70
N HIS A 513 -19.45 -8.88 -19.39
CA HIS A 513 -18.62 -9.19 -18.23
C HIS A 513 -17.14 -9.38 -18.59
N LEU A 514 -16.87 -10.15 -19.63
CA LEU A 514 -15.51 -10.45 -20.11
C LEU A 514 -15.42 -10.14 -21.61
N TYR A 515 -14.28 -9.62 -22.03
CA TYR A 515 -13.93 -9.47 -23.44
C TYR A 515 -13.42 -10.81 -23.98
N GLU A 516 -13.83 -11.14 -25.21
CA GLU A 516 -13.35 -12.33 -25.90
C GLU A 516 -11.97 -12.11 -26.52
N LEU A 517 -11.19 -13.20 -26.65
CA LEU A 517 -9.93 -13.18 -27.40
C LEU A 517 -10.23 -12.93 -28.88
N LYS A 518 -9.44 -12.08 -29.53
CA LYS A 518 -9.51 -11.92 -30.98
C LYS A 518 -8.96 -13.19 -31.65
N GLU A 519 -9.58 -13.60 -32.76
CA GLU A 519 -9.20 -14.82 -33.50
C GLU A 519 -7.70 -14.83 -33.91
N ASP A 520 -7.11 -13.67 -34.20
CA ASP A 520 -5.69 -13.52 -34.59
C ASP A 520 -4.69 -13.74 -33.44
N GLU A 521 -5.14 -13.69 -32.17
CA GLU A 521 -4.28 -13.92 -30.99
C GLU A 521 -4.23 -15.40 -30.57
N THR A 522 -5.06 -16.25 -31.14
CA THR A 522 -5.08 -17.70 -30.90
C THR A 522 -3.95 -18.45 -31.62
N GLU A 523 -3.41 -17.90 -32.73
CA GLU A 523 -2.32 -18.52 -33.50
C GLU A 523 -0.91 -18.10 -33.06
N ALA A 524 -0.75 -17.03 -32.25
CA ALA A 524 0.54 -16.46 -31.88
C ALA A 524 1.02 -16.80 -30.47
N ALA A 525 0.37 -17.72 -29.76
CA ALA A 525 0.65 -18.07 -28.35
C ALA A 525 1.36 -19.41 -28.14
#